data_52c22a777dc1176a3cb3f735d69194db
#
_entry.id   52c22a777dc1176a3cb3f735d69194db
#
_cell.length_a   1.000
_cell.length_b   1.000
_cell.length_c   1.000
_cell.angle_alpha   90.00
_cell.angle_beta   90.00
_cell.angle_gamma   90.00
#
_symmetry.space_group_name_H-M   'P 1'
#
loop_
_entity.id
_entity.type
_entity.pdbx_description
1 polymer ?
#
loop_
_entity_poly.entity_id
_entity_poly.type
_entity_poly.pdbx_seq_one_letter_code
_entity_poly.pdbx_strand_id
1 'polypeptide(L)'
;MEGKNVKIIYEDTEKLIVEKPAGVLTQSARSFDTDLVSEVLTYRRSKKETAYAAVINRLDRPVGGLVLFAKTKQAAARLSKEMQQNTLNKQYYALICGKPEQSKGTFVDYLQKDAKANLSKVVSKESKEAKRAELEYEVLKTVYVQAHEQMPVTLCLLYTSPSPRDRSLSR
;
A
#
# COMPACT_ATOMS: atom_id res chain seq x y z
N MET A 1 -6.49 -28.45 7.25
CA MET A 1 -6.26 -27.22 6.45
C MET A 1 -5.08 -26.52 7.08
N GLU A 2 -3.90 -26.65 6.47
CA GLU A 2 -2.72 -25.91 6.91
C GLU A 2 -2.99 -24.43 6.68
N GLY A 3 -3.12 -23.67 7.78
CA GLY A 3 -3.22 -22.21 7.70
C GLY A 3 -1.98 -21.68 7.00
N LYS A 4 -2.17 -20.93 5.92
CA LYS A 4 -1.08 -20.17 5.28
C LYS A 4 -0.46 -19.33 6.39
N ASN A 5 0.76 -19.70 6.81
CA ASN A 5 1.49 -18.96 7.84
C ASN A 5 1.79 -17.56 7.27
N VAL A 6 1.23 -16.54 7.91
CA VAL A 6 1.59 -15.16 7.59
C VAL A 6 3.09 -14.96 7.80
N LYS A 7 3.77 -14.41 6.80
CA LYS A 7 5.22 -14.16 6.88
C LYS A 7 5.48 -12.89 7.69
N ILE A 8 5.97 -13.07 8.92
CA ILE A 8 6.32 -11.98 9.83
C ILE A 8 7.71 -11.47 9.47
N ILE A 9 7.83 -10.15 9.26
CA ILE A 9 9.09 -9.47 8.98
C ILE A 9 9.64 -8.80 10.24
N TYR A 10 8.74 -8.24 11.06
CA TYR A 10 9.12 -7.60 12.32
C TYR A 10 7.93 -7.68 13.30
N GLU A 11 8.22 -7.85 14.57
CA GLU A 11 7.23 -7.83 15.64
C GLU A 11 7.83 -7.28 16.93
N ASP A 12 7.08 -6.39 17.61
CA ASP A 12 7.34 -5.96 18.98
C ASP A 12 6.03 -5.95 19.79
N THR A 13 6.01 -5.27 20.93
CA THR A 13 4.82 -5.18 21.80
C THR A 13 3.70 -4.33 21.20
N GLU A 14 4.00 -3.41 20.30
CA GLU A 14 3.05 -2.43 19.77
C GLU A 14 2.69 -2.64 18.31
N LYS A 15 3.60 -3.18 17.51
CA LYS A 15 3.46 -3.27 16.06
C LYS A 15 3.90 -4.62 15.50
N LEU A 16 3.35 -4.94 14.35
CA LEU A 16 3.65 -6.13 13.57
C LEU A 16 3.76 -5.73 12.11
N ILE A 17 4.87 -6.08 11.44
CA ILE A 17 5.07 -5.89 10.01
C ILE A 17 5.04 -7.27 9.35
N VAL A 18 4.18 -7.42 8.36
CA VAL A 18 4.02 -8.67 7.64
C VAL A 18 4.20 -8.46 6.14
N GLU A 19 4.67 -9.49 5.45
CA GLU A 19 4.69 -9.51 4.00
C GLU A 19 3.32 -9.96 3.47
N LYS A 20 2.69 -9.09 2.66
CA LYS A 20 1.49 -9.43 1.92
C LYS A 20 1.88 -9.95 0.53
N PRO A 21 1.56 -11.18 0.17
CA PRO A 21 1.75 -11.64 -1.21
C PRO A 21 0.86 -10.88 -2.19
N ALA A 22 1.30 -10.77 -3.44
CA ALA A 22 0.42 -10.35 -4.54
C ALA A 22 -0.78 -11.31 -4.66
N GLY A 23 -1.95 -10.78 -5.00
CA GLY A 23 -3.20 -11.55 -5.12
C GLY A 23 -3.99 -11.69 -3.82
N VAL A 24 -3.41 -11.42 -2.65
CA VAL A 24 -4.08 -11.45 -1.33
C VAL A 24 -4.69 -10.09 -1.03
N LEU A 25 -5.90 -10.07 -0.46
CA LEU A 25 -6.52 -8.85 0.06
C LEU A 25 -5.87 -8.45 1.39
N THR A 26 -5.62 -7.16 1.60
CA THR A 26 -5.21 -6.66 2.92
C THR A 26 -6.34 -6.82 3.92
N GLN A 27 -7.55 -6.41 3.53
CA GLN A 27 -8.78 -6.49 4.33
C GLN A 27 -9.97 -6.69 3.41
N SER A 28 -10.83 -7.65 3.75
CA SER A 28 -12.10 -7.91 3.05
C SER A 28 -13.26 -7.19 3.71
N ALA A 29 -14.21 -6.75 2.90
CA ALA A 29 -15.52 -6.31 3.37
C ALA A 29 -16.50 -7.48 3.57
N ARG A 30 -16.16 -8.68 3.07
CA ARG A 30 -16.99 -9.88 3.15
C ARG A 30 -16.37 -10.89 4.11
N SER A 31 -17.18 -11.49 4.95
CA SER A 31 -16.75 -12.43 6.00
C SER A 31 -16.20 -13.77 5.49
N PHE A 32 -16.38 -14.07 4.20
CA PHE A 32 -15.98 -15.36 3.63
C PHE A 32 -14.64 -15.35 2.88
N ASP A 33 -14.08 -14.17 2.59
CA ASP A 33 -12.79 -14.07 1.94
C ASP A 33 -11.67 -14.11 2.99
N THR A 34 -10.69 -14.99 2.79
CA THR A 34 -9.46 -14.96 3.58
C THR A 34 -8.67 -13.70 3.21
N ASP A 35 -8.35 -12.89 4.19
CA ASP A 35 -7.58 -11.67 4.04
C ASP A 35 -6.43 -11.64 5.06
N LEU A 36 -5.49 -10.73 4.84
CA LEU A 36 -4.30 -10.62 5.67
C LEU A 36 -4.63 -10.30 7.13
N VAL A 37 -5.69 -9.50 7.38
CA VAL A 37 -6.15 -9.18 8.75
C VAL A 37 -6.57 -10.44 9.48
N SER A 38 -7.36 -11.32 8.84
CA SER A 38 -7.81 -12.59 9.41
C SER A 38 -6.65 -13.54 9.72
N GLU A 39 -5.66 -13.59 8.83
CA GLU A 39 -4.44 -14.39 9.04
C GLU A 39 -3.62 -13.85 10.23
N VAL A 40 -3.45 -12.52 10.34
CA VAL A 40 -2.75 -11.88 11.47
C VAL A 40 -3.49 -12.10 12.79
N LEU A 41 -4.82 -12.01 12.80
CA LEU A 41 -5.61 -12.30 14.00
C LEU A 41 -5.48 -13.75 14.44
N THR A 42 -5.45 -14.69 13.49
CA THR A 42 -5.24 -16.12 13.75
C THR A 42 -3.83 -16.37 14.34
N TYR A 43 -2.82 -15.74 13.75
CA TYR A 43 -1.45 -15.79 14.26
C TYR A 43 -1.37 -15.29 15.71
N ARG A 44 -1.98 -14.14 16.03
CA ARG A 44 -1.97 -13.61 17.40
C ARG A 44 -2.70 -14.50 18.40
N ARG A 45 -3.84 -15.10 17.99
CA ARG A 45 -4.54 -16.09 18.82
C ARG A 45 -3.68 -17.33 19.11
N SER A 46 -2.92 -17.83 18.13
CA SER A 46 -2.03 -18.97 18.32
C SER A 46 -0.93 -18.69 19.33
N LYS A 47 -0.50 -17.43 19.46
CA LYS A 47 0.43 -16.94 20.51
C LYS A 47 -0.23 -16.67 21.86
N LYS A 48 -1.54 -16.91 22.01
CA LYS A 48 -2.34 -16.57 23.20
C LYS A 48 -2.34 -15.07 23.51
N GLU A 49 -2.14 -14.22 22.49
CA GLU A 49 -2.25 -12.77 22.60
C GLU A 49 -3.66 -12.27 22.35
N THR A 50 -3.94 -11.03 22.79
CA THR A 50 -5.22 -10.36 22.47
C THR A 50 -5.42 -10.31 20.96
N ALA A 51 -6.57 -10.79 20.48
CA ALA A 51 -6.95 -10.80 19.08
C ALA A 51 -7.34 -9.40 18.59
N TYR A 52 -6.39 -8.49 18.55
CA TYR A 52 -6.54 -7.14 18.03
C TYR A 52 -5.43 -6.85 17.00
N ALA A 53 -5.79 -6.46 15.80
CA ALA A 53 -4.85 -6.04 14.76
C ALA A 53 -5.48 -4.92 13.93
N ALA A 54 -4.98 -3.70 14.09
CA ALA A 54 -5.42 -2.56 13.29
C ALA A 54 -4.46 -2.35 12.12
N VAL A 55 -4.99 -2.32 10.91
CA VAL A 55 -4.22 -2.04 9.69
C VAL A 55 -3.83 -0.56 9.65
N ILE A 56 -2.56 -0.26 9.48
CA ILE A 56 -2.04 1.11 9.39
C ILE A 56 -1.89 1.54 7.94
N ASN A 57 -1.36 0.68 7.06
CA ASN A 57 -1.34 0.90 5.63
C ASN A 57 -1.98 -0.27 4.89
N ARG A 58 -2.53 -0.02 3.73
CA ARG A 58 -3.12 -1.05 2.87
C ARG A 58 -2.41 -1.10 1.54
N LEU A 59 -2.28 -2.31 1.01
CA LEU A 59 -1.86 -2.55 -0.36
C LEU A 59 -3.05 -3.14 -1.14
N ASP A 60 -3.19 -2.71 -2.38
CA ASP A 60 -4.20 -3.26 -3.28
C ASP A 60 -3.94 -4.75 -3.54
N ARG A 61 -4.97 -5.49 -3.95
CA ARG A 61 -4.90 -6.95 -4.13
C ARG A 61 -3.73 -7.41 -5.01
N PRO A 62 -3.46 -6.82 -6.18
CA PRO A 62 -2.36 -7.24 -7.05
C PRO A 62 -0.98 -6.84 -6.54
N VAL A 63 -0.89 -5.95 -5.55
CA VAL A 63 0.38 -5.42 -5.04
C VAL A 63 0.88 -6.27 -3.88
N GLY A 64 2.12 -6.75 -3.98
CA GLY A 64 2.86 -7.38 -2.87
C GLY A 64 3.66 -6.36 -2.08
N GLY A 65 4.02 -6.69 -0.83
CA GLY A 65 4.87 -5.83 -0.01
C GLY A 65 4.54 -5.85 1.47
N LEU A 66 5.05 -4.86 2.19
CA LEU A 66 4.96 -4.80 3.64
C LEU A 66 3.68 -4.09 4.11
N VAL A 67 2.99 -4.71 5.05
CA VAL A 67 1.82 -4.14 5.72
C VAL A 67 2.11 -4.03 7.22
N LEU A 68 1.91 -2.83 7.75
CA LEU A 68 2.07 -2.50 9.15
C LEU A 68 0.74 -2.65 9.88
N PHE A 69 0.76 -3.38 10.98
CA PHE A 69 -0.36 -3.53 11.90
C PHE A 69 0.01 -2.97 13.27
N ALA A 70 -0.94 -2.35 13.94
CA ALA A 70 -0.86 -2.03 15.35
C ALA A 70 -1.45 -3.17 16.20
N LYS A 71 -0.75 -3.55 17.27
CA LYS A 71 -1.14 -4.63 18.20
C LYS A 71 -2.03 -4.13 19.34
N THR A 72 -2.12 -2.80 19.55
CA THR A 72 -2.92 -2.14 20.58
C THR A 72 -3.68 -0.93 20.03
N LYS A 73 -4.77 -0.54 20.67
CA LYS A 73 -5.55 0.66 20.29
C LYS A 73 -4.70 1.95 20.37
N GLN A 74 -3.85 2.05 21.39
CA GLN A 74 -2.96 3.21 21.58
C GLN A 74 -1.94 3.31 20.44
N ALA A 75 -1.27 2.21 20.12
CA ALA A 75 -0.35 2.15 18.98
C ALA A 75 -1.07 2.46 17.66
N ALA A 76 -2.31 1.97 17.46
CA ALA A 76 -3.10 2.27 16.28
C ALA A 76 -3.35 3.77 16.11
N ALA A 77 -3.76 4.47 17.17
CA ALA A 77 -3.99 5.90 17.14
C ALA A 77 -2.70 6.68 16.78
N ARG A 78 -1.58 6.34 17.41
CA ARG A 78 -0.28 6.97 17.16
C ARG A 78 0.20 6.73 15.72
N LEU A 79 0.28 5.47 15.29
CA LEU A 79 0.76 5.11 13.95
C LEU A 79 -0.14 5.65 12.83
N SER A 80 -1.46 5.70 13.06
CA SER A 80 -2.40 6.33 12.11
C SER A 80 -2.15 7.83 11.98
N LYS A 81 -1.83 8.52 13.07
CA LYS A 81 -1.46 9.94 13.06
C LYS A 81 -0.15 10.17 12.30
N GLU A 82 0.87 9.34 12.56
CA GLU A 82 2.15 9.38 11.84
C GLU A 82 1.96 9.16 10.33
N MET A 83 1.09 8.21 9.95
CA MET A 83 0.72 7.96 8.55
C MET A 83 0.05 9.18 7.91
N GLN A 84 -0.89 9.84 8.62
CA GLN A 84 -1.58 11.03 8.12
C GLN A 84 -0.64 12.25 7.98
N GLN A 85 0.35 12.35 8.85
CA GLN A 85 1.37 13.42 8.84
C GLN A 85 2.49 13.16 7.83
N ASN A 86 2.44 12.03 7.11
CA ASN A 86 3.47 11.59 6.16
C ASN A 86 4.87 11.41 6.78
N THR A 87 4.95 11.11 8.06
CA THR A 87 6.22 10.83 8.74
C THR A 87 6.69 9.39 8.49
N LEU A 88 5.79 8.51 8.01
CA LEU A 88 6.11 7.18 7.54
C LEU A 88 6.41 7.23 6.04
N ASN A 89 7.68 7.27 5.68
CA ASN A 89 8.12 7.30 4.29
C ASN A 89 7.77 5.99 3.59
N LYS A 90 6.80 6.03 2.66
CA LYS A 90 6.40 4.88 1.86
C LYS A 90 7.18 4.84 0.56
N GLN A 91 7.77 3.69 0.29
CA GLN A 91 8.51 3.43 -0.93
C GLN A 91 7.93 2.21 -1.65
N TYR A 92 7.91 2.27 -2.97
CA TYR A 92 7.41 1.20 -3.81
C TYR A 92 8.37 0.96 -4.97
N TYR A 93 8.54 -0.30 -5.33
CA TYR A 93 9.13 -0.65 -6.62
C TYR A 93 8.04 -0.78 -7.66
N ALA A 94 8.24 -0.19 -8.82
CA ALA A 94 7.35 -0.33 -9.96
C ALA A 94 8.14 -0.71 -11.21
N LEU A 95 7.61 -1.66 -11.97
CA LEU A 95 8.05 -1.94 -13.33
C LEU A 95 7.12 -1.19 -14.27
N ILE A 96 7.69 -0.38 -15.15
CA ILE A 96 6.95 0.36 -16.16
C ILE A 96 7.39 -0.06 -17.56
N CYS A 97 6.45 -0.07 -18.49
CA CYS A 97 6.75 -0.19 -19.92
C CYS A 97 7.25 1.16 -20.43
N GLY A 98 8.38 1.14 -21.13
CA GLY A 98 9.04 2.36 -21.61
C GLY A 98 10.22 2.77 -20.75
N LYS A 99 10.88 3.87 -21.19
CA LYS A 99 11.99 4.50 -20.50
C LYS A 99 11.62 5.96 -20.25
N PRO A 100 11.59 6.43 -18.98
CA PRO A 100 11.42 7.84 -18.69
C PRO A 100 12.54 8.68 -19.30
N GLU A 101 12.24 9.89 -19.73
CA GLU A 101 13.24 10.82 -20.27
C GLU A 101 14.25 11.23 -19.22
N GLN A 102 13.80 11.39 -17.98
CA GLN A 102 14.65 11.78 -16.86
C GLN A 102 14.83 10.60 -15.89
N SER A 103 16.00 10.51 -15.29
CA SER A 103 16.30 9.49 -14.29
C SER A 103 15.57 9.70 -12.95
N LYS A 104 15.13 10.92 -12.68
CA LYS A 104 14.33 11.31 -11.51
C LYS A 104 13.31 12.36 -11.93
N GLY A 105 12.16 12.34 -11.27
CA GLY A 105 11.11 13.34 -11.54
C GLY A 105 9.99 13.29 -10.53
N THR A 106 9.10 14.27 -10.64
CA THR A 106 7.91 14.39 -9.80
C THR A 106 6.70 14.54 -10.69
N PHE A 107 5.68 13.70 -10.46
CA PHE A 107 4.35 13.87 -11.06
C PHE A 107 3.43 14.51 -10.04
N VAL A 108 2.68 15.52 -10.49
CA VAL A 108 1.65 16.17 -9.68
C VAL A 108 0.35 16.16 -10.46
N ASP A 109 -0.62 15.44 -9.95
CA ASP A 109 -1.96 15.32 -10.52
C ASP A 109 -3.03 15.75 -9.52
N TYR A 110 -4.21 16.02 -10.03
CA TYR A 110 -5.40 16.23 -9.22
C TYR A 110 -6.39 15.09 -9.48
N LEU A 111 -6.72 14.36 -8.41
CA LEU A 111 -7.56 13.17 -8.50
C LEU A 111 -8.93 13.40 -7.88
N GLN A 112 -9.96 12.96 -8.56
CA GLN A 112 -11.33 12.89 -8.05
C GLN A 112 -11.80 11.45 -8.01
N LYS A 113 -12.43 11.05 -6.90
CA LYS A 113 -12.99 9.70 -6.76
C LYS A 113 -14.35 9.61 -7.44
N ASP A 114 -14.48 8.67 -8.37
CA ASP A 114 -15.76 8.20 -8.86
C ASP A 114 -16.24 7.08 -7.92
N ALA A 115 -17.22 7.43 -7.07
CA ALA A 115 -17.73 6.48 -6.07
C ALA A 115 -18.52 5.32 -6.71
N LYS A 116 -19.15 5.53 -7.88
CA LYS A 116 -19.94 4.50 -8.57
C LYS A 116 -19.02 3.47 -9.24
N ALA A 117 -17.98 3.93 -9.91
CA ALA A 117 -17.00 3.08 -10.58
C ALA A 117 -15.91 2.56 -9.63
N ASN A 118 -15.84 3.09 -8.38
CA ASN A 118 -14.74 2.85 -7.43
C ASN A 118 -13.34 3.11 -8.02
N LEU A 119 -13.24 4.11 -8.90
CA LEU A 119 -12.02 4.52 -9.57
C LEU A 119 -11.67 5.96 -9.20
N SER A 120 -10.39 6.31 -9.33
CA SER A 120 -9.92 7.70 -9.28
C SER A 120 -9.59 8.16 -10.70
N LYS A 121 -10.04 9.36 -11.08
CA LYS A 121 -9.78 9.98 -12.38
C LYS A 121 -8.93 11.22 -12.18
N VAL A 122 -8.03 11.48 -13.12
CA VAL A 122 -7.33 12.76 -13.20
C VAL A 122 -8.32 13.81 -13.67
N VAL A 123 -8.34 14.94 -12.96
CA VAL A 123 -9.24 16.06 -13.21
C VAL A 123 -8.48 17.39 -13.14
N SER A 124 -9.09 18.46 -13.59
CA SER A 124 -8.54 19.82 -13.42
C SER A 124 -8.43 20.19 -11.94
N LYS A 125 -7.44 21.01 -11.60
CA LYS A 125 -7.22 21.55 -10.24
C LYS A 125 -8.45 22.28 -9.69
N GLU A 126 -9.21 22.93 -10.57
CA GLU A 126 -10.42 23.69 -10.26
C GLU A 126 -11.65 22.81 -10.03
N SER A 127 -11.56 21.51 -10.33
CA SER A 127 -12.69 20.59 -10.15
C SER A 127 -13.07 20.48 -8.68
N LYS A 128 -14.37 20.50 -8.42
CA LYS A 128 -14.92 20.29 -7.08
C LYS A 128 -14.47 18.93 -6.56
N GLU A 129 -13.95 18.90 -5.33
CA GLU A 129 -13.41 17.69 -4.68
C GLU A 129 -12.10 17.14 -5.28
N ALA A 130 -11.43 17.88 -6.16
CA ALA A 130 -10.09 17.52 -6.64
C ALA A 130 -9.10 17.46 -5.47
N LYS A 131 -8.35 16.37 -5.38
CA LYS A 131 -7.31 16.17 -4.36
C LYS A 131 -5.96 16.08 -5.04
N ARG A 132 -5.04 16.94 -4.62
CA ARG A 132 -3.66 16.90 -5.11
C ARG A 132 -3.00 15.57 -4.72
N ALA A 133 -2.44 14.91 -5.70
CA ALA A 133 -1.60 13.71 -5.55
C ALA A 133 -0.21 14.02 -6.08
N GLU A 134 0.81 13.54 -5.39
CA GLU A 134 2.19 13.74 -5.75
C GLU A 134 2.94 12.42 -5.68
N LEU A 135 3.75 12.16 -6.69
CA LEU A 135 4.56 10.96 -6.82
C LEU A 135 5.95 11.38 -7.30
N GLU A 136 6.96 11.09 -6.50
CA GLU A 136 8.35 11.20 -6.93
C GLU A 136 8.85 9.83 -7.40
N TYR A 137 9.69 9.80 -8.43
CA TYR A 137 10.30 8.57 -8.92
C TYR A 137 11.80 8.71 -9.16
N GLU A 138 12.47 7.60 -9.01
CA GLU A 138 13.87 7.42 -9.39
C GLU A 138 14.00 6.15 -10.24
N VAL A 139 14.61 6.27 -11.42
CA VAL A 139 14.94 5.15 -12.30
C VAL A 139 16.12 4.38 -11.71
N LEU A 140 15.93 3.12 -11.40
CA LEU A 140 16.98 2.25 -10.90
C LEU A 140 17.68 1.48 -12.02
N LYS A 141 16.90 0.94 -12.96
CA LYS A 141 17.42 0.12 -14.05
C LYS A 141 16.44 0.06 -15.22
N THR A 142 16.97 0.15 -16.44
CA THR A 142 16.21 -0.14 -17.66
C THR A 142 16.81 -1.35 -18.35
N VAL A 143 15.98 -2.28 -18.78
CA VAL A 143 16.35 -3.46 -19.56
C VAL A 143 15.50 -3.51 -20.83
N TYR A 144 16.03 -4.08 -21.90
CA TYR A 144 15.30 -4.31 -23.14
C TYR A 144 14.91 -5.77 -23.22
N VAL A 145 13.61 -6.04 -23.29
CA VAL A 145 13.09 -7.40 -23.34
C VAL A 145 12.95 -7.81 -24.82
N GLN A 146 13.55 -8.94 -25.19
CA GLN A 146 13.55 -9.41 -26.60
C GLN A 146 12.18 -9.88 -27.09
N ALA A 147 11.22 -10.14 -26.19
CA ALA A 147 9.85 -10.42 -26.54
C ALA A 147 9.13 -9.13 -26.92
N HIS A 148 8.60 -9.04 -28.14
CA HIS A 148 7.89 -7.88 -28.70
C HIS A 148 8.75 -6.62 -28.88
N GLU A 149 9.48 -6.53 -30.01
CA GLU A 149 10.12 -5.33 -30.56
C GLU A 149 11.10 -4.58 -29.64
N GLN A 150 11.87 -5.30 -28.80
CA GLN A 150 12.85 -4.70 -27.87
C GLN A 150 12.28 -3.59 -26.99
N MET A 151 11.09 -3.80 -26.49
CA MET A 151 10.44 -2.81 -25.62
C MET A 151 11.23 -2.61 -24.32
N PRO A 152 11.61 -1.37 -23.97
CA PRO A 152 12.26 -1.11 -22.69
C PRO A 152 11.30 -1.34 -21.54
N VAL A 153 11.80 -1.99 -20.48
CA VAL A 153 11.14 -2.14 -19.18
C VAL A 153 12.02 -1.50 -18.13
N THR A 154 11.47 -0.59 -17.37
CA THR A 154 12.21 0.19 -16.39
C THR A 154 11.73 -0.11 -14.98
N LEU A 155 12.68 -0.43 -14.10
CA LEU A 155 12.46 -0.51 -12.65
C LEU A 155 12.64 0.87 -12.04
N CYS A 156 11.61 1.35 -11.37
CA CYS A 156 11.61 2.62 -10.65
C CYS A 156 11.40 2.40 -9.16
N LEU A 157 12.03 3.26 -8.36
CA LEU A 157 11.69 3.48 -6.96
C LEU A 157 10.74 4.67 -6.89
N LEU A 158 9.61 4.49 -6.23
CA LEU A 158 8.57 5.50 -6.09
C LEU A 158 8.46 5.95 -4.63
N TYR A 159 8.35 7.26 -4.43
CA TYR A 159 8.07 7.90 -3.15
C TYR A 159 6.70 8.56 -3.25
N THR A 160 5.74 8.11 -2.44
CA THR A 160 4.38 8.65 -2.50
C THR A 160 4.10 9.54 -1.32
N SER A 161 3.51 10.71 -1.58
CA SER A 161 2.85 11.51 -0.53
C SER A 161 1.64 10.73 0.04
N PRO A 162 1.06 11.15 1.20
CA PRO A 162 -0.09 10.46 1.75
C PRO A 162 -1.21 10.39 0.72
N SER A 163 -1.59 9.17 0.38
CA SER A 163 -2.74 8.93 -0.49
C SER A 163 -4.00 9.49 0.18
N PRO A 164 -4.95 10.04 -0.59
CA PRO A 164 -6.28 10.37 -0.07
C PRO A 164 -6.95 9.19 0.65
N ARG A 165 -6.57 7.93 0.34
CA ARG A 165 -7.04 6.73 1.04
C ARG A 165 -6.46 6.58 2.45
N ASP A 166 -5.24 7.06 2.69
CA ASP A 166 -4.59 6.98 4.00
C ASP A 166 -5.23 7.93 5.02
N ARG A 167 -5.91 8.98 4.54
CA ARG A 167 -6.64 9.95 5.38
C ARG A 167 -8.02 9.46 5.83
N SER A 168 -8.54 8.38 5.26
CA SER A 168 -9.90 7.89 5.53
C SER A 168 -9.96 6.75 6.58
N LEU A 169 -8.87 6.43 7.25
CA LEU A 169 -8.80 5.37 8.25
C LEU A 169 -9.34 5.76 9.65
N SER A 170 -9.85 6.98 9.82
CA SER A 170 -10.50 7.44 11.06
C SER A 170 -12.03 7.35 10.92
N ARG A 171 -12.60 6.16 11.05
CA ARG A 171 -13.98 5.92 11.50
C ARG A 171 -14.05 4.62 12.26
#